data_00f77ff68bec61ff4d7e862c2f2e5cb3
#
_entry.id   00f77ff68bec61ff4d7e862c2f2e5cb3
#
_cell.length_a   1.000
_cell.length_b   1.000
_cell.length_c   1.000
_cell.angle_alpha   90.00
_cell.angle_beta   90.00
_cell.angle_gamma   90.00
#
_symmetry.space_group_name_H-M   'P 1'
#
loop_
_entity.id
_entity.type
_entity.pdbx_description
1 polymer ?
#
loop_
_entity_poly.entity_id
_entity_poly.type
_entity_poly.pdbx_seq_one_letter_code
_entity_poly.pdbx_strand_id
1 'polypeptide(L)'
;MHHTIFLCFALLIPLVFLGGCAPSASDAYHKITPQAGYEMMKKEPVTLIDVREPAEYQQGHIPGACLIPLGTIDETIKDKLPDKKKPLIVYCRSGVRSKKAAMKLVKLGYSDVRDMGGILDWPYEIEK
;
A
#
# COMPACT_ATOMS: atom_id res chain seq x y z
N MET A 1 24.32 35.65 -60.74
CA MET A 1 23.36 35.94 -59.64
C MET A 1 22.90 34.63 -59.07
N HIS A 2 23.51 34.21 -57.96
CA HIS A 2 23.13 33.00 -57.30
C HIS A 2 22.30 33.35 -56.04
N HIS A 3 21.02 32.98 -56.07
CA HIS A 3 20.16 33.10 -54.94
C HIS A 3 20.29 31.79 -54.11
N THR A 4 21.01 31.87 -53.01
CA THR A 4 21.08 30.79 -52.05
C THR A 4 19.88 30.89 -51.15
N ILE A 5 18.94 29.98 -51.32
CA ILE A 5 17.80 29.84 -50.39
C ILE A 5 18.27 29.04 -49.19
N PHE A 6 18.43 29.72 -48.05
CA PHE A 6 18.63 29.05 -46.75
C PHE A 6 17.29 28.49 -46.30
N LEU A 7 17.13 27.19 -46.40
CA LEU A 7 16.03 26.47 -45.81
C LEU A 7 16.32 26.29 -44.30
N CYS A 8 15.72 27.13 -43.48
CA CYS A 8 15.71 26.89 -42.03
C CYS A 8 14.84 25.66 -41.74
N PHE A 9 15.49 24.53 -41.53
CA PHE A 9 14.83 23.38 -40.92
C PHE A 9 14.68 23.68 -39.45
N ALA A 10 13.50 24.13 -39.05
CA ALA A 10 13.12 24.18 -37.65
C ALA A 10 12.91 22.72 -37.18
N LEU A 11 13.90 22.24 -36.42
CA LEU A 11 13.80 20.94 -35.73
C LEU A 11 12.79 21.10 -34.60
N LEU A 12 11.54 20.75 -34.85
CA LEU A 12 10.54 20.57 -33.81
C LEU A 12 10.93 19.31 -33.01
N ILE A 13 11.61 19.53 -31.91
CA ILE A 13 11.84 18.48 -30.90
C ILE A 13 10.48 18.27 -30.21
N PRO A 14 9.85 17.10 -30.32
CA PRO A 14 8.68 16.82 -29.52
C PRO A 14 9.12 16.78 -28.06
N LEU A 15 8.63 17.74 -27.28
CA LEU A 15 8.76 17.71 -25.84
C LEU A 15 7.94 16.53 -25.33
N VAL A 16 8.61 15.39 -25.15
CA VAL A 16 7.99 14.23 -24.52
C VAL A 16 7.82 14.59 -23.05
N PHE A 17 6.63 14.99 -22.68
CA PHE A 17 6.22 15.06 -21.29
C PHE A 17 6.19 13.64 -20.75
N LEU A 18 7.30 13.20 -20.15
CA LEU A 18 7.30 12.08 -19.23
C LEU A 18 6.61 12.55 -17.97
N GLY A 19 5.28 12.59 -17.99
CA GLY A 19 4.49 12.77 -16.82
C GLY A 19 4.72 11.55 -15.92
N GLY A 20 5.48 11.72 -14.82
CA GLY A 20 5.55 10.74 -13.78
C GLY A 20 4.16 10.55 -13.21
N CYS A 21 3.48 9.46 -13.57
CA CYS A 21 2.21 9.07 -12.98
C CYS A 21 2.46 8.65 -11.54
N ALA A 22 2.17 9.52 -10.57
CA ALA A 22 1.95 9.08 -9.21
C ALA A 22 0.74 8.11 -9.25
N PRO A 23 0.82 6.92 -8.60
CA PRO A 23 -0.31 6.00 -8.57
C PRO A 23 -1.52 6.72 -7.99
N SER A 24 -2.68 6.59 -8.63
CA SER A 24 -3.93 7.11 -8.09
C SER A 24 -4.30 6.35 -6.82
N ALA A 25 -5.20 6.92 -5.99
CA ALA A 25 -5.68 6.23 -4.79
C ALA A 25 -6.30 4.86 -5.11
N SER A 26 -6.91 4.69 -6.29
CA SER A 26 -7.46 3.43 -6.76
C SER A 26 -6.37 2.39 -7.07
N ASP A 27 -5.18 2.82 -7.48
CA ASP A 27 -4.05 1.93 -7.77
C ASP A 27 -3.29 1.54 -6.51
N ALA A 28 -3.37 2.33 -5.44
CA ALA A 28 -2.69 2.08 -4.18
C ALA A 28 -3.44 1.08 -3.28
N TYR A 29 -4.76 0.97 -3.41
CA TYR A 29 -5.60 0.07 -2.62
C TYR A 29 -5.88 -1.22 -3.38
N HIS A 30 -5.63 -2.36 -2.72
CA HIS A 30 -5.93 -3.69 -3.26
C HIS A 30 -6.63 -4.54 -2.22
N LYS A 31 -7.77 -5.11 -2.58
CA LYS A 31 -8.40 -6.17 -1.78
C LYS A 31 -7.75 -7.49 -2.15
N ILE A 32 -7.27 -8.24 -1.15
CA ILE A 32 -6.68 -9.56 -1.36
C ILE A 32 -7.32 -10.61 -0.46
N THR A 33 -7.17 -11.88 -0.84
CA THR A 33 -7.60 -13.01 -0.01
C THR A 33 -6.55 -13.30 1.06
N PRO A 34 -6.93 -14.00 2.17
CA PRO A 34 -5.96 -14.49 3.14
C PRO A 34 -4.86 -15.35 2.51
N GLN A 35 -5.22 -16.21 1.55
CA GLN A 35 -4.29 -17.07 0.84
C GLN A 35 -3.26 -16.27 0.03
N ALA A 36 -3.73 -15.24 -0.68
CA ALA A 36 -2.84 -14.34 -1.43
C ALA A 36 -1.88 -13.59 -0.50
N GLY A 37 -2.38 -13.10 0.63
CA GLY A 37 -1.56 -12.44 1.66
C GLY A 37 -0.50 -13.38 2.24
N TYR A 38 -0.88 -14.60 2.55
CA TYR A 38 0.04 -15.63 3.06
C TYR A 38 1.17 -15.92 2.07
N GLU A 39 0.84 -16.10 0.79
CA GLU A 39 1.84 -16.33 -0.25
C GLU A 39 2.75 -15.12 -0.47
N MET A 40 2.19 -13.93 -0.42
CA MET A 40 2.95 -12.69 -0.55
C MET A 40 3.98 -12.51 0.57
N MET A 41 3.59 -12.81 1.81
CA MET A 41 4.48 -12.74 2.98
C MET A 41 5.67 -13.69 2.89
N LYS A 42 5.54 -14.81 2.17
CA LYS A 42 6.63 -15.76 1.95
C LYS A 42 7.62 -15.31 0.87
N LYS A 43 7.17 -14.54 -0.11
CA LYS A 43 7.91 -14.26 -1.34
C LYS A 43 8.61 -12.91 -1.35
N GLU A 44 8.09 -11.94 -0.61
CA GLU A 44 8.61 -10.57 -0.66
C GLU A 44 8.54 -9.89 0.70
N PRO A 45 9.37 -8.85 0.93
CA PRO A 45 9.30 -8.06 2.16
C PRO A 45 8.00 -7.26 2.17
N VAL A 46 7.13 -7.52 3.14
CA VAL A 46 5.92 -6.77 3.40
C VAL A 46 5.82 -6.47 4.88
N THR A 47 5.07 -5.44 5.24
CA THR A 47 4.69 -5.19 6.63
C THR A 47 3.26 -5.63 6.83
N LEU A 48 3.05 -6.59 7.73
CA LEU A 48 1.73 -7.07 8.12
C LEU A 48 1.25 -6.27 9.33
N ILE A 49 0.07 -5.67 9.21
CA ILE A 49 -0.48 -4.77 10.23
C ILE A 49 -1.82 -5.29 10.71
N ASP A 50 -1.92 -5.50 12.02
CA ASP A 50 -3.17 -5.76 12.73
C ASP A 50 -3.73 -4.42 13.20
N VAL A 51 -4.90 -4.02 12.69
CA VAL A 51 -5.53 -2.74 13.02
C VAL A 51 -6.63 -2.86 14.08
N ARG A 52 -6.67 -4.02 14.76
CA ARG A 52 -7.60 -4.26 15.87
C ARG A 52 -7.10 -3.58 17.14
N GLU A 53 -7.84 -3.76 18.23
CA GLU A 53 -7.45 -3.26 19.54
C GLU A 53 -6.44 -4.18 20.24
N PRO A 54 -5.64 -3.64 21.20
CA PRO A 54 -4.62 -4.44 21.91
C PRO A 54 -5.16 -5.72 22.55
N ALA A 55 -6.34 -5.68 23.14
CA ALA A 55 -6.94 -6.86 23.76
C ALA A 55 -7.24 -7.98 22.75
N GLU A 56 -7.67 -7.62 21.55
CA GLU A 56 -7.90 -8.59 20.47
C GLU A 56 -6.58 -9.21 20.00
N TYR A 57 -5.55 -8.40 19.83
CA TYR A 57 -4.22 -8.84 19.43
C TYR A 57 -3.63 -9.84 20.45
N GLN A 58 -3.78 -9.57 21.74
CA GLN A 58 -3.29 -10.45 22.81
C GLN A 58 -4.00 -11.80 22.86
N GLN A 59 -5.26 -11.86 22.44
CA GLN A 59 -6.03 -13.10 22.36
C GLN A 59 -5.62 -14.00 21.22
N GLY A 60 -4.92 -13.48 20.24
CA GLY A 60 -4.42 -14.20 19.10
C GLY A 60 -4.28 -13.28 17.88
N HIS A 61 -3.17 -13.40 17.19
CA HIS A 61 -2.87 -12.60 16.00
C HIS A 61 -2.07 -13.43 15.00
N ILE A 62 -2.04 -12.95 13.77
CA ILE A 62 -1.26 -13.59 12.71
C ILE A 62 0.23 -13.42 13.00
N PRO A 63 1.05 -14.49 12.94
CA PRO A 63 2.48 -14.39 13.20
C PRO A 63 3.16 -13.30 12.37
N GLY A 64 3.97 -12.49 13.03
CA GLY A 64 4.68 -11.39 12.39
C GLY A 64 3.88 -10.08 12.26
N ALA A 65 2.63 -10.06 12.71
CA ALA A 65 1.81 -8.86 12.64
C ALA A 65 2.27 -7.78 13.63
N CYS A 66 2.35 -6.55 13.13
CA CYS A 66 2.59 -5.35 13.92
C CYS A 66 1.23 -4.75 14.32
N LEU A 67 1.02 -4.53 15.62
CA LEU A 67 -0.22 -3.92 16.10
C LEU A 67 -0.20 -2.41 15.89
N ILE A 68 -1.10 -1.92 15.06
CA ILE A 68 -1.35 -0.50 14.86
C ILE A 68 -2.86 -0.28 14.83
N PRO A 69 -3.50 -0.04 15.97
CA PRO A 69 -4.95 0.12 16.02
C PRO A 69 -5.45 1.22 15.07
N LEU A 70 -6.59 0.98 14.46
CA LEU A 70 -7.19 1.90 13.48
C LEU A 70 -7.23 3.36 13.98
N GLY A 71 -7.60 3.57 15.24
CA GLY A 71 -7.70 4.90 15.83
C GLY A 71 -6.36 5.64 16.00
N THR A 72 -5.24 4.94 15.86
CA THR A 72 -3.89 5.52 15.96
C THR A 72 -3.24 5.83 14.61
N ILE A 73 -3.93 5.51 13.51
CA ILE A 73 -3.43 5.80 12.17
C ILE A 73 -3.67 7.27 11.83
N ASP A 74 -2.61 8.04 11.84
CA ASP A 74 -2.58 9.45 11.51
C ASP A 74 -1.24 9.83 10.85
N GLU A 75 -0.93 11.09 10.76
CA GLU A 75 0.28 11.62 10.13
C GLU A 75 1.57 11.12 10.81
N THR A 76 1.51 10.72 12.08
CA THR A 76 2.67 10.23 12.82
C THR A 76 3.04 8.79 12.47
N ILE A 77 2.20 8.09 11.69
CA ILE A 77 2.45 6.71 11.27
C ILE A 77 3.76 6.57 10.47
N LYS A 78 4.21 7.62 9.82
CA LYS A 78 5.50 7.67 9.11
C LYS A 78 6.70 7.35 10.00
N ASP A 79 6.59 7.56 11.30
CA ASP A 79 7.65 7.25 12.26
C ASP A 79 7.77 5.74 12.48
N LYS A 80 6.66 5.01 12.38
CA LYS A 80 6.61 3.55 12.47
C LYS A 80 6.78 2.87 11.10
N LEU A 81 6.27 3.49 10.05
CA LEU A 81 6.27 3.00 8.67
C LEU A 81 6.91 4.05 7.75
N PRO A 82 8.25 4.23 7.82
CA PRO A 82 8.91 5.32 7.10
C PRO A 82 8.96 5.13 5.58
N ASP A 83 8.97 3.89 5.10
CA ASP A 83 9.00 3.58 3.67
C ASP A 83 7.58 3.47 3.10
N LYS A 84 7.13 4.53 2.47
CA LYS A 84 5.79 4.60 1.86
C LYS A 84 5.64 3.78 0.58
N LYS A 85 6.72 3.23 0.05
CA LYS A 85 6.72 2.37 -1.14
C LYS A 85 6.70 0.89 -0.79
N LYS A 86 7.04 0.54 0.45
CA LYS A 86 7.02 -0.86 0.89
C LYS A 86 5.58 -1.35 0.97
N PRO A 87 5.26 -2.52 0.40
CA PRO A 87 3.92 -3.08 0.48
C PRO A 87 3.46 -3.31 1.92
N LEU A 88 2.23 -2.92 2.21
CA LEU A 88 1.56 -3.15 3.49
C LEU A 88 0.42 -4.14 3.29
N ILE A 89 0.27 -5.07 4.22
CA ILE A 89 -0.92 -5.90 4.33
C ILE A 89 -1.61 -5.52 5.64
N VAL A 90 -2.89 -5.18 5.57
CA VAL A 90 -3.70 -4.83 6.74
C VAL A 90 -4.82 -5.83 6.94
N TYR A 91 -5.12 -6.15 8.18
CA TYR A 91 -6.27 -6.99 8.53
C TYR A 91 -6.90 -6.53 9.86
N CYS A 92 -8.13 -6.92 10.06
CA CYS A 92 -8.84 -6.73 11.33
C CYS A 92 -9.57 -8.04 11.71
N ARG A 93 -10.71 -7.95 12.37
CA ARG A 93 -11.49 -9.13 12.72
C ARG A 93 -12.34 -9.63 11.55
N SER A 94 -13.14 -8.75 10.93
CA SER A 94 -14.13 -9.09 9.89
C SER A 94 -13.96 -8.35 8.57
N GLY A 95 -13.03 -7.38 8.48
CA GLY A 95 -12.74 -6.62 7.26
C GLY A 95 -13.23 -5.17 7.24
N VAL A 96 -14.05 -4.75 8.19
CA VAL A 96 -14.60 -3.37 8.21
C VAL A 96 -13.52 -2.35 8.59
N ARG A 97 -12.80 -2.60 9.68
CA ARG A 97 -11.71 -1.72 10.15
C ARG A 97 -10.51 -1.73 9.20
N SER A 98 -10.19 -2.88 8.62
CA SER A 98 -9.05 -3.01 7.70
C SER A 98 -9.27 -2.18 6.44
N LYS A 99 -10.49 -2.10 5.92
CA LYS A 99 -10.80 -1.24 4.79
C LYS A 99 -10.61 0.24 5.14
N LYS A 100 -11.12 0.66 6.29
CA LYS A 100 -10.94 2.04 6.78
C LYS A 100 -9.46 2.39 6.99
N ALA A 101 -8.71 1.46 7.59
CA ALA A 101 -7.28 1.61 7.79
C ALA A 101 -6.52 1.73 6.47
N ALA A 102 -6.82 0.85 5.52
CA ALA A 102 -6.21 0.89 4.19
C ALA A 102 -6.45 2.22 3.48
N MET A 103 -7.68 2.73 3.53
CA MET A 103 -8.00 4.02 2.92
C MET A 103 -7.28 5.20 3.59
N LYS A 104 -7.12 5.16 4.92
CA LYS A 104 -6.32 6.16 5.64
C LYS A 104 -4.85 6.12 5.22
N LEU A 105 -4.27 4.93 5.12
CA LEU A 105 -2.88 4.75 4.70
C LEU A 105 -2.64 5.25 3.28
N VAL A 106 -3.55 4.95 2.37
CA VAL A 106 -3.49 5.46 0.99
C VAL A 106 -3.51 6.98 0.97
N LYS A 107 -4.38 7.62 1.75
CA LYS A 107 -4.42 9.09 1.86
C LYS A 107 -3.14 9.68 2.43
N LEU A 108 -2.46 8.94 3.29
CA LEU A 108 -1.19 9.36 3.89
C LEU A 108 0.02 9.12 2.94
N GLY A 109 -0.22 8.60 1.74
CA GLY A 109 0.78 8.47 0.70
C GLY A 109 1.42 7.10 0.54
N TYR A 110 0.94 6.07 1.25
CA TYR A 110 1.40 4.69 1.06
C TYR A 110 0.90 4.17 -0.30
N SER A 111 1.83 3.71 -1.12
CA SER A 111 1.56 3.43 -2.55
C SER A 111 1.08 2.01 -2.84
N ASP A 112 1.18 1.09 -1.87
CA ASP A 112 0.75 -0.30 -2.04
C ASP A 112 0.19 -0.82 -0.72
N VAL A 113 -1.13 -0.73 -0.57
CA VAL A 113 -1.85 -1.14 0.63
C VAL A 113 -2.82 -2.26 0.28
N ARG A 114 -2.58 -3.44 0.83
CA ARG A 114 -3.36 -4.65 0.60
C ARG A 114 -4.26 -4.95 1.79
N ASP A 115 -5.56 -4.87 1.57
CA ASP A 115 -6.57 -5.18 2.57
C ASP A 115 -6.89 -6.67 2.50
N MET A 116 -6.44 -7.41 3.50
CA MET A 116 -6.63 -8.87 3.60
C MET A 116 -7.95 -9.25 4.28
N GLY A 117 -8.73 -8.29 4.76
CA GLY A 117 -10.00 -8.55 5.40
C GLY A 117 -9.86 -8.92 6.86
N GLY A 118 -10.47 -10.01 7.29
CA GLY A 118 -10.56 -10.38 8.69
C GLY A 118 -9.84 -11.67 9.06
N ILE A 119 -9.32 -11.70 10.29
CA ILE A 119 -8.70 -12.88 10.89
C ILE A 119 -9.68 -14.07 10.98
N LEU A 120 -10.99 -13.80 10.97
CA LEU A 120 -12.01 -14.86 10.94
C LEU A 120 -11.88 -15.77 9.72
N ASP A 121 -11.36 -15.25 8.60
CA ASP A 121 -11.18 -16.00 7.36
C ASP A 121 -9.74 -16.52 7.18
N TRP A 122 -8.88 -16.29 8.18
CA TRP A 122 -7.48 -16.73 8.15
C TRP A 122 -7.38 -18.22 8.49
N PRO A 123 -6.95 -19.09 7.54
CA PRO A 123 -6.93 -20.54 7.75
C PRO A 123 -5.60 -21.09 8.28
N TYR A 124 -4.65 -20.23 8.56
CA TYR A 124 -3.30 -20.61 8.95
C TYR A 124 -3.03 -20.40 10.44
N GLU A 125 -1.78 -20.49 10.86
CA GLU A 125 -1.37 -20.33 12.24
C GLU A 125 -1.71 -18.99 12.85
N ILE A 126 -2.00 -19.01 14.14
CA ILE A 126 -2.20 -17.85 15.01
C ILE A 126 -1.29 -18.01 16.21
N GLU A 127 -0.66 -16.93 16.63
CA GLU A 127 0.11 -16.89 17.88
C GLU A 127 -0.52 -15.96 18.91
N LYS A 128 -0.16 -16.18 20.15
CA LYS A 128 -0.60 -15.36 21.30
C LYS A 128 0.57 -14.63 21.94
#